data_78d53cb2619cf3c4538bef5d355a772f
#
_entry.id   78d53cb2619cf3c4538bef5d355a772f
#
_cell.length_a   1.000
_cell.length_b   1.000
_cell.length_c   1.000
_cell.angle_alpha   90.00
_cell.angle_beta   90.00
_cell.angle_gamma   90.00
#
_symmetry.space_group_name_H-M   'P 1'
#
loop_
_entity.id
_entity.type
_entity.pdbx_description
1 polymer ?
#
loop_
_entity_poly.entity_id
_entity_poly.type
_entity_poly.pdbx_seq_one_letter_code
_entity_poly.pdbx_strand_id
1 'polypeptide(L)'
;MKTVLIHILLITATTTFDAWSTNRYQRVLADQGRTFHEYNPLGRPFVGNRSLYFAAPAAQVTIYAVLRKKDRKLAHAYAYAASGVHVLVGVHNVRGANYARSWAETQYEEASDGRMDGTRFGPTVEARGSRRDR
;
A
#
# COMPACT_ATOMS: atom_id res chain seq x y z
N MET A 1 9.30 19.61 25.00
CA MET A 1 8.22 18.59 24.92
C MET A 1 7.35 18.72 23.67
N LYS A 2 6.84 19.91 23.31
CA LYS A 2 5.94 20.11 22.15
C LYS A 2 6.47 19.55 20.83
N THR A 3 7.72 19.84 20.47
CA THR A 3 8.35 19.38 19.21
C THR A 3 8.42 17.84 19.10
N VAL A 4 8.65 17.13 20.20
CA VAL A 4 8.69 15.65 20.21
C VAL A 4 7.33 15.06 19.87
N LEU A 5 6.29 15.58 20.51
CA LEU A 5 4.92 15.13 20.26
C LEU A 5 4.54 15.35 18.81
N ILE A 6 4.89 16.51 18.24
CA ILE A 6 4.64 16.82 16.83
C ILE A 6 5.31 15.78 15.91
N HIS A 7 6.58 15.44 16.16
CA HIS A 7 7.28 14.44 15.33
C HIS A 7 6.67 13.05 15.46
N ILE A 8 6.33 12.62 16.68
CA ILE A 8 5.65 11.33 16.88
C ILE A 8 4.32 11.29 16.15
N LEU A 9 3.51 12.33 16.26
CA LEU A 9 2.22 12.41 15.56
C LEU A 9 2.41 12.43 14.05
N LEU A 10 3.39 13.18 13.54
CA LEU A 10 3.69 13.26 12.11
C LEU A 10 4.10 11.89 11.56
N ILE A 11 5.06 11.23 12.20
CA ILE A 11 5.53 9.89 11.81
C ILE A 11 4.37 8.90 11.85
N THR A 12 3.61 8.87 12.94
CA THR A 12 2.50 7.93 13.11
C THR A 12 1.44 8.13 12.04
N ALA A 13 1.00 9.37 11.82
CA ALA A 13 -0.04 9.68 10.84
C ALA A 13 0.38 9.32 9.42
N THR A 14 1.60 9.68 9.01
CA THR A 14 2.09 9.43 7.65
C THR A 14 2.36 7.95 7.39
N THR A 15 2.91 7.21 8.37
CA THR A 15 3.12 5.77 8.25
C THR A 15 1.79 5.00 8.23
N THR A 16 0.81 5.43 9.04
CA THR A 16 -0.53 4.83 9.02
C THR A 16 -1.24 5.09 7.69
N PHE A 17 -1.09 6.30 7.14
CA PHE A 17 -1.63 6.64 5.81
C PHE A 17 -1.02 5.76 4.71
N ASP A 18 0.30 5.56 4.72
CA ASP A 18 0.98 4.68 3.79
C ASP A 18 0.47 3.23 3.91
N ALA A 19 0.39 2.69 5.13
CA ALA A 19 -0.15 1.36 5.38
C ALA A 19 -1.60 1.21 4.88
N TRP A 20 -2.45 2.20 5.15
CA TRP A 20 -3.84 2.21 4.67
C TRP A 20 -3.91 2.24 3.14
N SER A 21 -3.13 3.10 2.49
CA SER A 21 -3.12 3.24 1.03
C SER A 21 -2.63 1.97 0.34
N THR A 22 -1.61 1.31 0.90
CA THR A 22 -1.09 0.03 0.44
C THR A 22 -2.17 -1.05 0.50
N ASN A 23 -2.85 -1.20 1.64
CA ASN A 23 -3.94 -2.18 1.79
C ASN A 23 -5.12 -1.89 0.85
N ARG A 24 -5.45 -0.60 0.63
CA ARG A 24 -6.48 -0.21 -0.34
C ARG A 24 -6.11 -0.64 -1.74
N TYR A 25 -4.87 -0.39 -2.17
CA TYR A 25 -4.39 -0.73 -3.50
C TYR A 25 -4.37 -2.25 -3.71
N GLN A 26 -3.90 -3.00 -2.73
CA GLN A 26 -3.92 -4.46 -2.75
C GLN A 26 -5.33 -5.03 -2.96
N ARG A 27 -6.34 -4.50 -2.23
CA ARG A 27 -7.72 -4.95 -2.38
C ARG A 27 -8.25 -4.67 -3.80
N VAL A 28 -8.03 -3.46 -4.32
CA VAL A 28 -8.47 -3.10 -5.66
C VAL A 28 -7.86 -4.01 -6.72
N LEU A 29 -6.59 -4.38 -6.59
CA LEU A 29 -5.95 -5.33 -7.50
C LEU A 29 -6.48 -6.75 -7.32
N ALA A 30 -6.68 -7.19 -6.07
CA ALA A 30 -7.22 -8.52 -5.77
C ALA A 30 -8.64 -8.71 -6.32
N ASP A 31 -9.49 -7.68 -6.20
CA ASP A 31 -10.85 -7.67 -6.76
C ASP A 31 -10.85 -7.84 -8.29
N GLN A 32 -9.74 -7.49 -8.96
CA GLN A 32 -9.52 -7.65 -10.40
C GLN A 32 -8.73 -8.94 -10.75
N GLY A 33 -8.51 -9.84 -9.79
CA GLY A 33 -7.68 -11.03 -9.99
C GLY A 33 -6.20 -10.74 -10.22
N ARG A 34 -5.73 -9.52 -9.93
CA ARG A 34 -4.33 -9.08 -10.12
C ARG A 34 -3.55 -9.21 -8.81
N THR A 35 -2.26 -9.53 -8.92
CA THR A 35 -1.38 -9.65 -7.76
C THR A 35 -0.68 -8.32 -7.49
N PHE A 36 -0.71 -7.89 -6.23
CA PHE A 36 0.10 -6.77 -5.76
C PHE A 36 1.55 -7.22 -5.54
N HIS A 37 2.48 -6.48 -6.11
CA HIS A 37 3.91 -6.71 -5.90
C HIS A 37 4.48 -5.65 -4.96
N GLU A 38 4.89 -6.08 -3.75
CA GLU A 38 5.60 -5.21 -2.81
C GLU A 38 7.10 -5.21 -3.16
N TYR A 39 7.59 -4.04 -3.59
CA TYR A 39 8.99 -3.86 -3.95
C TYR A 39 9.89 -3.67 -2.73
N ASN A 40 9.34 -3.18 -1.61
CA ASN A 40 10.09 -3.03 -0.39
C ASN A 40 10.24 -4.38 0.33
N PRO A 41 11.45 -4.97 0.43
CA PRO A 41 11.64 -6.28 1.07
C PRO A 41 11.24 -6.27 2.54
N LEU A 42 11.33 -5.13 3.23
CA LEU A 42 10.91 -4.98 4.63
C LEU A 42 9.37 -4.90 4.76
N GLY A 43 8.67 -4.49 3.71
CA GLY A 43 7.22 -4.43 3.66
C GLY A 43 6.57 -5.78 3.36
N ARG A 44 7.26 -6.67 2.61
CA ARG A 44 6.70 -7.96 2.15
C ARG A 44 6.04 -8.82 3.22
N PRO A 45 6.62 -8.99 4.43
CA PRO A 45 6.00 -9.82 5.47
C PRO A 45 4.69 -9.26 6.01
N PHE A 46 4.43 -7.98 5.77
CA PHE A 46 3.26 -7.26 6.30
C PHE A 46 2.15 -7.08 5.26
N VAL A 47 2.41 -7.47 3.98
CA VAL A 47 1.43 -7.38 2.89
C VAL A 47 0.19 -8.21 3.23
N GLY A 48 -0.97 -7.57 3.22
CA GLY A 48 -2.24 -8.22 3.60
C GLY A 48 -2.45 -8.41 5.10
N ASN A 49 -1.48 -8.05 5.94
CA ASN A 49 -1.57 -8.20 7.38
C ASN A 49 -2.00 -6.90 8.06
N ARG A 50 -3.07 -6.96 8.86
CA ARG A 50 -3.55 -5.79 9.65
C ARG A 50 -2.53 -5.29 10.67
N SER A 51 -1.58 -6.11 11.09
CA SER A 51 -0.51 -5.71 12.01
C SER A 51 0.37 -4.58 11.46
N LEU A 52 0.41 -4.39 10.13
CA LEU A 52 1.13 -3.29 9.49
C LEU A 52 0.71 -1.92 10.02
N TYR A 53 -0.58 -1.73 10.33
CA TYR A 53 -1.10 -0.46 10.88
C TYR A 53 -0.48 -0.08 12.23
N PHE A 54 -0.02 -1.06 12.99
CA PHE A 54 0.56 -0.86 14.32
C PHE A 54 2.09 -1.05 14.31
N ALA A 55 2.58 -2.07 13.63
CA ALA A 55 3.99 -2.42 13.64
C ALA A 55 4.85 -1.37 12.92
N ALA A 56 4.41 -0.86 11.78
CA ALA A 56 5.18 0.11 11.02
C ALA A 56 5.32 1.47 11.76
N PRO A 57 4.26 2.11 12.25
CA PRO A 57 4.38 3.31 13.07
C PRO A 57 5.22 3.09 14.34
N ALA A 58 5.04 1.97 15.05
CA ALA A 58 5.80 1.67 16.24
C ALA A 58 7.31 1.56 15.96
N ALA A 59 7.70 0.88 14.89
CA ALA A 59 9.09 0.78 14.45
C ALA A 59 9.68 2.15 14.12
N GLN A 60 8.97 2.99 13.37
CA GLN A 60 9.41 4.33 12.99
C GLN A 60 9.58 5.25 14.22
N VAL A 61 8.63 5.21 15.16
CA VAL A 61 8.72 5.98 16.41
C VAL A 61 9.88 5.49 17.27
N THR A 62 10.16 4.19 17.29
CA THR A 62 11.29 3.61 18.02
C THR A 62 12.62 4.09 17.43
N ILE A 63 12.77 4.09 16.10
CA ILE A 63 13.96 4.62 15.41
C ILE A 63 14.14 6.10 15.77
N TYR A 64 13.08 6.90 15.69
CA TYR A 64 13.12 8.31 16.08
C TYR A 64 13.58 8.51 17.53
N ALA A 65 13.05 7.71 18.47
CA ALA A 65 13.40 7.80 19.87
C ALA A 65 14.89 7.46 20.13
N VAL A 66 15.41 6.42 19.45
CA VAL A 66 16.83 6.04 19.52
C VAL A 66 17.72 7.14 18.94
N LEU A 67 17.39 7.65 17.76
CA LEU A 67 18.16 8.75 17.14
C LEU A 67 18.16 9.98 18.02
N ARG A 68 17.03 10.31 18.64
CA ARG A 68 16.94 11.49 19.51
C ARG A 68 17.82 11.41 20.77
N LYS A 69 18.04 10.20 21.30
CA LYS A 69 19.00 10.02 22.42
C LYS A 69 20.43 10.27 21.99
N LYS A 70 20.76 10.01 20.72
CA LYS A 70 22.11 10.17 20.17
C LYS A 70 22.35 11.57 19.59
N ASP A 71 21.45 12.02 18.73
CA ASP A 71 21.54 13.31 18.05
C ASP A 71 20.15 13.86 17.76
N ARG A 72 19.84 15.03 18.34
CA ARG A 72 18.54 15.71 18.14
C ARG A 72 18.35 16.21 16.72
N LYS A 73 19.43 16.69 16.06
CA LYS A 73 19.33 17.20 14.68
C LYS A 73 19.04 16.07 13.71
N LEU A 74 19.72 14.93 13.88
CA LEU A 74 19.49 13.73 13.08
C LEU A 74 18.06 13.20 13.29
N ALA A 75 17.55 13.19 14.51
CA ALA A 75 16.17 12.79 14.78
C ALA A 75 15.14 13.70 14.09
N HIS A 76 15.38 15.01 14.08
CA HIS A 76 14.53 15.97 13.36
C HIS A 76 14.55 15.68 11.85
N ALA A 77 15.74 15.56 11.25
CA ALA A 77 15.90 15.23 9.84
C ALA A 77 15.18 13.92 9.48
N TYR A 78 15.37 12.89 10.31
CA TYR A 78 14.68 11.60 10.15
C TYR A 78 13.17 11.74 10.17
N ALA A 79 12.60 12.47 11.15
CA ALA A 79 11.16 12.63 11.29
C ALA A 79 10.53 13.22 10.02
N TYR A 80 11.15 14.26 9.45
CA TYR A 80 10.64 14.88 8.21
C TYR A 80 10.89 14.03 6.97
N ALA A 81 12.09 13.44 6.84
CA ALA A 81 12.42 12.61 5.68
C ALA A 81 11.54 11.35 5.62
N ALA A 82 11.42 10.62 6.74
CA ALA A 82 10.57 9.43 6.81
C ALA A 82 9.11 9.78 6.53
N SER A 83 8.59 10.85 7.13
CA SER A 83 7.21 11.29 6.89
C SER A 83 6.98 11.69 5.43
N GLY A 84 7.92 12.38 4.80
CA GLY A 84 7.85 12.74 3.39
C GLY A 84 7.79 11.52 2.48
N VAL A 85 8.63 10.52 2.72
CA VAL A 85 8.61 9.25 1.97
C VAL A 85 7.27 8.53 2.11
N HIS A 86 6.74 8.40 3.34
CA HIS A 86 5.45 7.75 3.57
C HIS A 86 4.29 8.48 2.90
N VAL A 87 4.31 9.81 2.87
CA VAL A 87 3.29 10.58 2.13
C VAL A 87 3.39 10.32 0.63
N LEU A 88 4.59 10.33 0.05
CA LEU A 88 4.80 10.09 -1.38
C LEU A 88 4.34 8.69 -1.78
N VAL A 89 4.72 7.66 -1.03
CA VAL A 89 4.29 6.29 -1.27
C VAL A 89 2.78 6.16 -1.12
N GLY A 90 2.20 6.72 -0.06
CA GLY A 90 0.77 6.70 0.17
C GLY A 90 -0.03 7.36 -0.97
N VAL A 91 0.41 8.52 -1.45
CA VAL A 91 -0.22 9.20 -2.61
C VAL A 91 -0.08 8.36 -3.88
N HIS A 92 1.10 7.76 -4.12
CA HIS A 92 1.31 6.87 -5.26
C HIS A 92 0.34 5.68 -5.23
N ASN A 93 0.19 5.02 -4.09
CA ASN A 93 -0.72 3.89 -3.91
C ASN A 93 -2.19 4.28 -4.11
N VAL A 94 -2.61 5.46 -3.61
CA VAL A 94 -3.98 5.96 -3.83
C VAL A 94 -4.24 6.21 -5.31
N ARG A 95 -3.29 6.84 -6.02
CA ARG A 95 -3.39 7.07 -7.47
C ARG A 95 -3.44 5.75 -8.23
N GLY A 96 -2.60 4.78 -7.89
CA GLY A 96 -2.60 3.45 -8.49
C GLY A 96 -3.93 2.71 -8.29
N ALA A 97 -4.50 2.78 -7.09
CA ALA A 97 -5.80 2.19 -6.79
C ALA A 97 -6.95 2.84 -7.59
N ASN A 98 -6.93 4.17 -7.71
CA ASN A 98 -7.95 4.88 -8.48
C ASN A 98 -7.83 4.58 -9.98
N TYR A 99 -6.60 4.55 -10.52
CA TYR A 99 -6.36 4.18 -11.92
C TYR A 99 -6.81 2.74 -12.21
N ALA A 100 -6.49 1.79 -11.33
CA ALA A 100 -6.92 0.40 -11.50
C ALA A 100 -8.45 0.27 -11.51
N ARG A 101 -9.17 1.05 -10.71
CA ARG A 101 -10.64 1.07 -10.72
C ARG A 101 -11.20 1.63 -12.02
N SER A 102 -10.75 2.81 -12.43
CA SER A 102 -11.26 3.43 -13.67
C SER A 102 -11.00 2.55 -14.88
N TRP A 103 -9.85 1.87 -14.93
CA TRP A 103 -9.55 0.92 -15.99
C TRP A 103 -10.53 -0.26 -15.99
N ALA A 104 -10.85 -0.83 -14.83
CA ALA A 104 -11.81 -1.93 -14.73
C ALA A 104 -13.23 -1.49 -15.14
N GLU A 105 -13.66 -0.29 -14.75
CA GLU A 105 -14.95 0.28 -15.12
C GLU A 105 -15.05 0.45 -16.65
N THR A 106 -14.02 0.99 -17.30
CA THR A 106 -13.98 1.13 -18.77
C THR A 106 -14.06 -0.23 -19.46
N GLN A 107 -13.34 -1.23 -18.98
CA GLN A 107 -13.40 -2.59 -19.56
C GLN A 107 -14.80 -3.21 -19.42
N TYR A 108 -15.48 -2.93 -18.33
CA TYR A 108 -16.83 -3.43 -18.08
C TYR A 108 -17.85 -2.77 -19.03
N GLU A 109 -17.73 -1.47 -19.25
CA GLU A 109 -18.55 -0.72 -20.18
C GLU A 109 -18.34 -1.19 -21.64
N GLU A 110 -17.08 -1.34 -22.07
CA GLU A 110 -16.75 -1.85 -23.40
C GLU A 110 -17.28 -3.28 -23.64
N ALA A 111 -17.25 -4.13 -22.60
CA ALA A 111 -17.78 -5.48 -22.66
C ALA A 111 -19.32 -5.49 -22.76
N SER A 112 -19.99 -4.60 -22.00
CA SER A 112 -21.45 -4.49 -22.00
C SER A 112 -22.00 -3.94 -23.31
N ASP A 113 -21.25 -3.05 -23.98
CA ASP A 113 -21.62 -2.45 -25.26
C ASP A 113 -21.33 -3.36 -26.47
N GLY A 114 -20.81 -4.58 -26.24
CA GLY A 114 -20.47 -5.54 -27.30
C GLY A 114 -19.30 -5.09 -28.20
N ARG A 115 -18.53 -4.09 -27.77
CA ARG A 115 -17.37 -3.55 -28.50
C ARG A 115 -16.09 -4.35 -28.32
N MET A 116 -16.08 -5.34 -27.42
CA MET A 116 -14.92 -6.23 -27.28
C MET A 116 -15.00 -7.35 -28.30
N ASP A 117 -14.10 -7.35 -29.28
CA ASP A 117 -13.73 -8.56 -29.97
C ASP A 117 -12.98 -9.45 -28.95
N GLY A 118 -13.31 -10.74 -28.90
CA GLY A 118 -12.83 -11.69 -27.86
C GLY A 118 -11.30 -11.90 -27.85
N THR A 119 -10.51 -11.06 -28.53
CA THR A 119 -9.05 -11.22 -28.68
C THR A 119 -8.24 -10.44 -27.65
N ARG A 120 -8.88 -9.56 -26.85
CA ARG A 120 -8.18 -8.69 -25.87
C ARG A 120 -8.15 -9.20 -24.43
N PHE A 121 -8.76 -10.32 -24.12
CA PHE A 121 -8.57 -10.95 -22.83
C PHE A 121 -7.19 -11.61 -22.80
N GLY A 122 -6.27 -11.05 -22.02
CA GLY A 122 -5.09 -11.76 -21.55
C GLY A 122 -5.50 -13.08 -20.87
N PRO A 123 -4.53 -13.97 -20.57
CA PRO A 123 -4.75 -15.40 -20.42
C PRO A 123 -5.98 -15.70 -19.57
N THR A 124 -6.94 -16.37 -20.20
CA THR A 124 -8.10 -17.02 -19.56
C THR A 124 -7.63 -17.66 -18.27
N VAL A 125 -8.18 -17.22 -17.14
CA VAL A 125 -8.13 -17.96 -15.90
C VAL A 125 -8.82 -19.28 -16.21
N GLU A 126 -8.03 -20.29 -16.58
CA GLU A 126 -8.51 -21.66 -16.62
C GLU A 126 -9.13 -21.93 -15.26
N ALA A 127 -10.45 -22.06 -15.25
CA ALA A 127 -11.19 -22.54 -14.10
C ALA A 127 -10.50 -23.84 -13.67
N ARG A 128 -9.73 -23.80 -12.58
CA ARG A 128 -9.18 -24.96 -11.92
C ARG A 128 -10.37 -25.78 -11.46
N GLY A 129 -10.80 -26.64 -12.40
CA GLY A 129 -11.87 -27.60 -12.20
C GLY A 129 -11.65 -28.35 -10.91
N SER A 130 -12.66 -28.31 -10.09
CA SER A 130 -12.98 -29.24 -9.03
C SER A 130 -12.46 -30.65 -9.35
N ARG A 131 -11.35 -31.06 -8.71
CA ARG A 131 -11.04 -32.45 -8.45
C ARG A 131 -11.29 -32.71 -6.97
N ARG A 132 -12.56 -32.76 -6.60
CA ARG A 132 -13.01 -33.70 -5.58
C ARG A 132 -13.38 -34.97 -6.37
N ASP A 133 -12.61 -36.01 -6.16
CA ASP A 133 -13.08 -37.41 -6.11
C ASP A 133 -11.87 -38.30 -5.87
N ARG A 134 -11.87 -38.90 -4.73
CA ARG A 134 -11.51 -40.20 -4.20
C ARG A 134 -10.57 -40.17 -3.00
#